data_8774373dba70950fc3f92377b212569f
#
_entry.id   8774373dba70950fc3f92377b212569f
#
_cell.length_a   1.000
_cell.length_b   1.000
_cell.length_c   1.000
_cell.angle_alpha   90.00
_cell.angle_beta   90.00
_cell.angle_gamma   90.00
#
_symmetry.space_group_name_H-M   'P 1'
#
loop_
_entity.id
_entity.type
_entity.pdbx_description
1 polymer ?
#
loop_
_entity_poly.entity_id
_entity_poly.type
_entity_poly.pdbx_seq_one_letter_code
_entity_poly.pdbx_strand_id
1 'polypeptide(L)'
;MRINHNINSMITQNALNSTGKTVGKSLEKLSTGLRINRSSDDAAGLSVSEELRSQVRGLGRARSNAQDGIALLQIAEGAANETSDILQRMRELAVQSANDTLTSTDRSYLDQEFTALTNEIDRIADSTQYNGQELVTGGSSSFGGTGSSSSILHIGANNVAGTDSLTLQIDGITAGAIGITGGATNVGVSTQASSLAAIGTIDTAITSVNNMRSDVGAYVNRLEHAINNLSNQEFNTQDAESRIRDVDFATESTQFTKAQILSQSATSMLSQANAVPQGALGLI
;
A
#
# COMPACT_ATOMS: atom_id res chain seq x y z
N MET A 1 -69.51 18.08 22.48
CA MET A 1 -68.21 17.67 23.03
C MET A 1 -68.26 16.21 23.37
N ARG A 2 -67.20 15.42 23.04
CA ARG A 2 -67.11 14.01 23.41
C ARG A 2 -66.14 13.92 24.61
N ILE A 3 -66.65 13.55 25.78
CA ILE A 3 -65.90 13.56 27.05
C ILE A 3 -65.00 12.29 27.16
N ASN A 4 -65.50 11.14 26.69
CA ASN A 4 -64.78 9.87 26.83
C ASN A 4 -63.59 9.69 25.85
N HIS A 5 -63.51 10.46 24.76
CA HIS A 5 -62.45 10.35 23.77
C HIS A 5 -62.02 11.76 23.33
N ASN A 6 -60.84 12.20 23.80
CA ASN A 6 -60.23 13.45 23.37
C ASN A 6 -59.39 13.27 22.12
N ILE A 7 -60.05 13.32 20.93
CA ILE A 7 -59.38 13.10 19.63
C ILE A 7 -58.28 14.16 19.40
N ASN A 8 -58.48 15.43 19.84
CA ASN A 8 -57.47 16.48 19.67
C ASN A 8 -56.21 16.21 20.50
N SER A 9 -56.35 15.69 21.72
CA SER A 9 -55.20 15.25 22.51
C SER A 9 -54.47 14.06 21.88
N MET A 10 -55.20 13.10 21.32
CA MET A 10 -54.56 11.95 20.59
C MET A 10 -53.78 12.37 19.35
N ILE A 11 -54.34 13.33 18.58
CA ILE A 11 -53.62 13.88 17.39
C ILE A 11 -52.35 14.62 17.82
N THR A 12 -52.43 15.48 18.84
CA THR A 12 -51.27 16.23 19.35
C THR A 12 -50.22 15.31 19.98
N GLN A 13 -50.64 14.23 20.66
CA GLN A 13 -49.74 13.20 21.21
C GLN A 13 -48.99 12.46 20.08
N ASN A 14 -49.69 12.07 19.01
CA ASN A 14 -49.06 11.43 17.85
C ASN A 14 -48.08 12.39 17.16
N ALA A 15 -48.44 13.67 17.02
CA ALA A 15 -47.53 14.67 16.47
C ALA A 15 -46.29 14.87 17.36
N LEU A 16 -46.43 14.89 18.68
CA LEU A 16 -45.32 14.97 19.62
C LEU A 16 -44.40 13.76 19.52
N ASN A 17 -44.96 12.55 19.45
CA ASN A 17 -44.18 11.32 19.30
C ASN A 17 -43.42 11.30 17.95
N SER A 18 -44.04 11.75 16.87
CA SER A 18 -43.38 11.84 15.55
C SER A 18 -42.23 12.86 15.56
N THR A 19 -42.49 14.04 16.14
CA THR A 19 -41.49 15.09 16.24
C THR A 19 -40.32 14.65 17.16
N GLY A 20 -40.59 13.95 18.27
CA GLY A 20 -39.59 13.39 19.15
C GLY A 20 -38.67 12.38 18.44
N LYS A 21 -39.24 11.54 17.58
CA LYS A 21 -38.45 10.63 16.72
C LYS A 21 -37.55 11.39 15.74
N THR A 22 -38.06 12.49 15.15
CA THR A 22 -37.27 13.33 14.24
C THR A 22 -36.13 14.02 14.97
N VAL A 23 -36.39 14.59 16.16
CA VAL A 23 -35.33 15.18 17.01
C VAL A 23 -34.23 14.15 17.31
N GLY A 24 -34.65 12.94 17.73
CA GLY A 24 -33.68 11.86 18.00
C GLY A 24 -32.83 11.46 16.80
N LYS A 25 -33.44 11.36 15.61
CA LYS A 25 -32.72 11.06 14.36
C LYS A 25 -31.74 12.17 13.95
N SER A 26 -32.17 13.43 14.01
CA SER A 26 -31.29 14.57 13.72
C SER A 26 -30.15 14.67 14.71
N LEU A 27 -30.40 14.39 16.00
CA LEU A 27 -29.36 14.33 17.01
C LEU A 27 -28.33 13.21 16.73
N GLU A 28 -28.80 12.03 16.35
CA GLU A 28 -27.93 10.90 15.98
C GLU A 28 -27.02 11.28 14.81
N LYS A 29 -27.57 11.87 13.74
CA LYS A 29 -26.82 12.31 12.58
C LYS A 29 -25.82 13.42 12.89
N LEU A 30 -26.20 14.42 13.68
CA LEU A 30 -25.30 15.50 14.10
C LEU A 30 -24.19 14.99 15.03
N SER A 31 -24.47 14.00 15.87
CA SER A 31 -23.50 13.41 16.78
C SER A 31 -22.48 12.52 16.07
N THR A 32 -22.90 11.77 15.06
CA THR A 32 -22.03 10.88 14.28
C THR A 32 -21.35 11.58 13.12
N GLY A 33 -21.86 12.70 12.65
CA GLY A 33 -21.44 13.38 11.43
C GLY A 33 -21.90 12.66 10.15
N LEU A 34 -22.73 11.61 10.28
CA LEU A 34 -23.15 10.77 9.16
C LEU A 34 -24.65 10.93 8.88
N ARG A 35 -25.00 11.05 7.60
CA ARG A 35 -26.36 11.07 7.10
C ARG A 35 -27.02 9.70 7.19
N ILE A 36 -26.23 8.64 6.91
CA ILE A 36 -26.65 7.24 6.91
C ILE A 36 -25.95 6.52 8.05
N ASN A 37 -26.68 6.23 9.14
CA ASN A 37 -26.18 5.52 10.30
C ASN A 37 -26.64 4.05 10.31
N ARG A 38 -27.84 3.80 9.81
CA ARG A 38 -28.49 2.48 9.83
C ARG A 38 -29.03 2.12 8.46
N SER A 39 -29.18 0.84 8.20
CA SER A 39 -29.79 0.33 6.97
C SER A 39 -31.24 0.79 6.77
N SER A 40 -31.93 1.18 7.88
CA SER A 40 -33.26 1.76 7.83
C SER A 40 -33.30 3.19 7.30
N ASP A 41 -32.18 3.90 7.25
CA ASP A 41 -32.11 5.28 6.75
C ASP A 41 -31.98 5.27 5.22
N ASP A 42 -31.06 4.43 4.70
CA ASP A 42 -30.87 4.17 3.25
C ASP A 42 -30.09 2.88 3.08
N ALA A 43 -30.77 1.79 2.72
CA ALA A 43 -30.14 0.48 2.55
C ALA A 43 -29.20 0.42 1.36
N ALA A 44 -29.57 1.10 0.26
CA ALA A 44 -28.78 1.14 -0.97
C ALA A 44 -27.51 2.00 -0.77
N GLY A 45 -27.68 3.21 -0.23
CA GLY A 45 -26.59 4.11 0.06
C GLY A 45 -25.61 3.53 1.08
N LEU A 46 -26.10 2.82 2.09
CA LEU A 46 -25.23 2.13 3.06
C LEU A 46 -24.40 1.03 2.39
N SER A 47 -25.01 0.19 1.55
CA SER A 47 -24.30 -0.89 0.85
C SER A 47 -23.18 -0.33 -0.04
N VAL A 48 -23.49 0.69 -0.86
CA VAL A 48 -22.49 1.33 -1.72
C VAL A 48 -21.38 2.01 -0.89
N SER A 49 -21.73 2.70 0.20
CA SER A 49 -20.74 3.37 1.04
C SER A 49 -19.79 2.39 1.74
N GLU A 50 -20.28 1.23 2.19
CA GLU A 50 -19.44 0.20 2.78
C GLU A 50 -18.51 -0.47 1.75
N GLU A 51 -18.97 -0.63 0.49
CA GLU A 51 -18.12 -1.11 -0.60
C GLU A 51 -17.01 -0.11 -0.93
N LEU A 52 -17.35 1.19 -1.10
CA LEU A 52 -16.37 2.25 -1.31
C LEU A 52 -15.37 2.34 -0.15
N ARG A 53 -15.83 2.23 1.08
CA ARG A 53 -14.99 2.23 2.28
C ARG A 53 -14.04 1.04 2.33
N SER A 54 -14.50 -0.15 1.92
CA SER A 54 -13.64 -1.32 1.77
C SER A 54 -12.57 -1.07 0.71
N GLN A 55 -12.96 -0.47 -0.43
CA GLN A 55 -12.05 -0.11 -1.50
C GLN A 55 -11.00 0.92 -1.07
N VAL A 56 -11.39 1.99 -0.35
CA VAL A 56 -10.46 3.00 0.21
C VAL A 56 -9.41 2.34 1.10
N ARG A 57 -9.84 1.45 2.00
CA ARG A 57 -8.92 0.70 2.87
C ARG A 57 -7.99 -0.22 2.07
N GLY A 58 -8.51 -0.85 1.04
CA GLY A 58 -7.74 -1.69 0.11
C GLY A 58 -6.67 -0.88 -0.63
N LEU A 59 -7.04 0.28 -1.19
CA LEU A 59 -6.13 1.19 -1.89
C LEU A 59 -5.04 1.74 -0.95
N GLY A 60 -5.39 2.10 0.29
CA GLY A 60 -4.42 2.52 1.29
C GLY A 60 -3.39 1.42 1.62
N ARG A 61 -3.83 0.16 1.71
CA ARG A 61 -2.93 -0.99 1.89
C ARG A 61 -2.08 -1.26 0.66
N ALA A 62 -2.67 -1.19 -0.53
CA ALA A 62 -1.95 -1.35 -1.79
C ALA A 62 -0.83 -0.31 -1.94
N ARG A 63 -1.10 0.95 -1.55
CA ARG A 63 -0.08 2.02 -1.50
C ARG A 63 1.04 1.69 -0.52
N SER A 64 0.73 1.20 0.69
CA SER A 64 1.75 0.77 1.65
C SER A 64 2.59 -0.38 1.10
N ASN A 65 1.96 -1.39 0.49
CA ASN A 65 2.67 -2.50 -0.16
C ASN A 65 3.62 -2.01 -1.26
N ALA A 66 3.18 -1.01 -2.06
CA ALA A 66 4.04 -0.44 -3.09
C ALA A 66 5.26 0.30 -2.50
N GLN A 67 5.10 0.99 -1.36
CA GLN A 67 6.20 1.63 -0.63
C GLN A 67 7.16 0.60 -0.05
N ASP A 68 6.65 -0.50 0.52
CA ASP A 68 7.48 -1.61 0.99
C ASP A 68 8.27 -2.25 -0.16
N GLY A 69 7.65 -2.36 -1.34
CA GLY A 69 8.30 -2.81 -2.57
C GLY A 69 9.44 -1.90 -3.01
N ILE A 70 9.27 -0.58 -2.93
CA ILE A 70 10.34 0.39 -3.23
C ILE A 70 11.49 0.24 -2.23
N ALA A 71 11.20 0.11 -0.94
CA ALA A 71 12.24 -0.06 0.08
C ALA A 71 13.05 -1.35 -0.15
N LEU A 72 12.38 -2.45 -0.53
CA LEU A 72 13.03 -3.70 -0.89
C LEU A 72 13.96 -3.53 -2.10
N LEU A 73 13.49 -2.87 -3.16
CA LEU A 73 14.27 -2.63 -4.37
C LEU A 73 15.48 -1.73 -4.10
N GLN A 74 15.37 -0.73 -3.23
CA GLN A 74 16.49 0.13 -2.83
C GLN A 74 17.57 -0.64 -2.07
N ILE A 75 17.19 -1.63 -1.25
CA ILE A 75 18.17 -2.52 -0.59
C ILE A 75 18.92 -3.36 -1.64
N ALA A 76 18.21 -3.93 -2.59
CA ALA A 76 18.82 -4.70 -3.68
C ALA A 76 19.75 -3.82 -4.56
N GLU A 77 19.34 -2.59 -4.84
CA GLU A 77 20.15 -1.61 -5.58
C GLU A 77 21.43 -1.25 -4.82
N GLY A 78 21.35 -1.08 -3.50
CA GLY A 78 22.52 -0.84 -2.66
C GLY A 78 23.57 -1.96 -2.77
N ALA A 79 23.13 -3.22 -2.68
CA ALA A 79 23.99 -4.38 -2.86
C ALA A 79 24.61 -4.45 -4.27
N ALA A 80 23.81 -4.13 -5.31
CA ALA A 80 24.30 -4.09 -6.67
C ALA A 80 25.34 -2.98 -6.92
N ASN A 81 25.22 -1.83 -6.25
CA ASN A 81 26.22 -0.77 -6.29
C ASN A 81 27.56 -1.24 -5.73
N GLU A 82 27.57 -1.80 -4.51
CA GLU A 82 28.79 -2.35 -3.91
C GLU A 82 29.42 -3.45 -4.77
N THR A 83 28.60 -4.34 -5.32
CA THR A 83 29.09 -5.38 -6.24
C THR A 83 29.71 -4.78 -7.50
N SER A 84 29.14 -3.70 -8.05
CA SER A 84 29.70 -3.00 -9.20
C SER A 84 31.09 -2.41 -8.91
N ASP A 85 31.26 -1.82 -7.72
CA ASP A 85 32.54 -1.24 -7.29
C ASP A 85 33.60 -2.33 -7.09
N ILE A 86 33.21 -3.46 -6.50
CA ILE A 86 34.11 -4.63 -6.37
C ILE A 86 34.50 -5.16 -7.76
N LEU A 87 33.58 -5.29 -8.69
CA LEU A 87 33.87 -5.75 -10.05
C LEU A 87 34.84 -4.82 -10.79
N GLN A 88 34.71 -3.51 -10.61
CA GLN A 88 35.65 -2.54 -11.15
C GLN A 88 37.06 -2.75 -10.55
N ARG A 89 37.15 -2.98 -9.23
CA ARG A 89 38.43 -3.31 -8.60
C ARG A 89 39.02 -4.62 -9.11
N MET A 90 38.19 -5.64 -9.26
CA MET A 90 38.62 -6.93 -9.86
C MET A 90 39.12 -6.75 -11.28
N ARG A 91 38.50 -5.88 -12.08
CA ARG A 91 38.95 -5.52 -13.43
C ARG A 91 40.33 -4.85 -13.41
N GLU A 92 40.59 -3.93 -12.50
CA GLU A 92 41.90 -3.32 -12.31
C GLU A 92 42.97 -4.37 -12.02
N LEU A 93 42.70 -5.31 -11.10
CA LEU A 93 43.60 -6.38 -10.75
C LEU A 93 43.90 -7.30 -11.97
N ALA A 94 42.85 -7.62 -12.75
CA ALA A 94 42.97 -8.43 -13.95
C ALA A 94 43.88 -7.74 -15.03
N VAL A 95 43.68 -6.44 -15.25
CA VAL A 95 44.51 -5.62 -16.15
C VAL A 95 45.95 -5.53 -15.63
N GLN A 96 46.14 -5.35 -14.34
CA GLN A 96 47.48 -5.33 -13.73
C GLN A 96 48.18 -6.69 -13.90
N SER A 97 47.50 -7.80 -13.64
CA SER A 97 48.08 -9.14 -13.77
C SER A 97 48.34 -9.58 -15.22
N ALA A 98 47.61 -8.99 -16.17
CA ALA A 98 47.84 -9.23 -17.60
C ALA A 98 49.20 -8.68 -18.10
N ASN A 99 49.85 -7.79 -17.33
CA ASN A 99 51.13 -7.20 -17.71
C ASN A 99 52.27 -8.22 -17.56
N ASP A 100 53.11 -8.35 -18.58
CA ASP A 100 54.22 -9.33 -18.63
C ASP A 100 55.42 -8.95 -17.74
N THR A 101 55.40 -7.76 -17.16
CA THR A 101 56.45 -7.30 -16.23
C THR A 101 56.34 -7.94 -14.83
N LEU A 102 55.21 -8.60 -14.50
CA LEU A 102 54.99 -9.26 -13.23
C LEU A 102 55.50 -10.70 -13.21
N THR A 103 56.10 -11.10 -12.08
CA THR A 103 56.47 -12.49 -11.85
C THR A 103 55.24 -13.34 -11.48
N SER A 104 55.41 -14.67 -11.54
CA SER A 104 54.33 -15.59 -11.11
C SER A 104 53.96 -15.43 -9.65
N THR A 105 54.93 -15.04 -8.80
CA THR A 105 54.70 -14.77 -7.39
C THR A 105 53.86 -13.51 -7.18
N ASP A 106 54.14 -12.44 -7.94
CA ASP A 106 53.35 -11.19 -7.89
C ASP A 106 51.93 -11.43 -8.32
N ARG A 107 51.73 -12.19 -9.42
CA ARG A 107 50.39 -12.58 -9.85
C ARG A 107 49.63 -13.42 -8.82
N SER A 108 50.33 -14.29 -8.09
CA SER A 108 49.71 -15.06 -7.00
C SER A 108 49.18 -14.16 -5.87
N TYR A 109 49.86 -13.06 -5.54
CA TYR A 109 49.32 -12.09 -4.57
C TYR A 109 48.09 -11.37 -5.11
N LEU A 110 48.07 -10.97 -6.38
CA LEU A 110 46.89 -10.39 -7.02
C LEU A 110 45.72 -11.37 -7.08
N ASP A 111 45.98 -12.65 -7.31
CA ASP A 111 44.99 -13.71 -7.35
C ASP A 111 44.37 -13.96 -5.95
N GLN A 112 45.14 -13.81 -4.89
CA GLN A 112 44.59 -13.84 -3.52
C GLN A 112 43.62 -12.70 -3.24
N GLU A 113 43.96 -11.45 -3.64
CA GLU A 113 43.06 -10.32 -3.54
C GLU A 113 41.80 -10.53 -4.39
N PHE A 114 41.96 -11.01 -5.62
CA PHE A 114 40.87 -11.32 -6.54
C PHE A 114 39.92 -12.37 -5.96
N THR A 115 40.44 -13.43 -5.38
CA THR A 115 39.63 -14.46 -4.69
C THR A 115 38.92 -13.92 -3.48
N ALA A 116 39.55 -13.06 -2.69
CA ALA A 116 38.92 -12.42 -1.55
C ALA A 116 37.74 -11.51 -1.97
N LEU A 117 37.91 -10.76 -3.06
CA LEU A 117 36.84 -9.92 -3.64
C LEU A 117 35.69 -10.76 -4.19
N THR A 118 35.98 -11.91 -4.82
CA THR A 118 34.96 -12.86 -5.29
C THR A 118 34.12 -13.38 -4.11
N ASN A 119 34.76 -13.78 -3.02
CA ASN A 119 34.08 -14.24 -1.81
C ASN A 119 33.25 -13.10 -1.14
N GLU A 120 33.71 -11.87 -1.27
CA GLU A 120 32.97 -10.70 -0.74
C GLU A 120 31.71 -10.41 -1.56
N ILE A 121 31.73 -10.61 -2.88
CA ILE A 121 30.52 -10.54 -3.70
C ILE A 121 29.48 -11.56 -3.23
N ASP A 122 29.90 -12.81 -3.02
CA ASP A 122 28.99 -13.85 -2.52
C ASP A 122 28.45 -13.50 -1.12
N ARG A 123 29.34 -13.00 -0.23
CA ARG A 123 28.93 -12.56 1.09
C ARG A 123 27.90 -11.42 1.06
N ILE A 124 28.08 -10.44 0.17
CA ILE A 124 27.13 -9.34 -0.01
C ILE A 124 25.79 -9.90 -0.51
N ALA A 125 25.82 -10.79 -1.47
CA ALA A 125 24.61 -11.41 -2.03
C ALA A 125 23.81 -12.17 -0.96
N ASP A 126 24.50 -12.99 -0.14
CA ASP A 126 23.89 -13.81 0.92
C ASP A 126 23.40 -12.97 2.10
N SER A 127 24.12 -11.88 2.43
CA SER A 127 23.76 -11.01 3.56
C SER A 127 22.64 -10.01 3.22
N THR A 128 22.35 -9.80 1.93
CA THR A 128 21.32 -8.85 1.49
C THR A 128 19.95 -9.48 1.61
N GLN A 129 19.24 -9.15 2.69
CA GLN A 129 17.96 -9.73 3.03
C GLN A 129 16.92 -8.63 3.35
N TYR A 130 15.66 -8.92 3.06
CA TYR A 130 14.51 -8.15 3.51
C TYR A 130 13.53 -9.09 4.20
N ASN A 131 13.24 -8.85 5.47
CA ASN A 131 12.36 -9.70 6.29
C ASN A 131 12.72 -11.20 6.25
N GLY A 132 14.04 -11.52 6.25
CA GLY A 132 14.55 -12.90 6.22
C GLY A 132 14.48 -13.57 4.84
N GLN A 133 14.13 -12.84 3.79
CA GLN A 133 14.18 -13.30 2.40
C GLN A 133 15.41 -12.71 1.71
N GLU A 134 16.21 -13.57 1.11
CA GLU A 134 17.35 -13.16 0.28
C GLU A 134 16.84 -12.48 -0.99
N LEU A 135 17.47 -11.38 -1.38
CA LEU A 135 16.98 -10.58 -2.51
C LEU A 135 17.73 -10.84 -3.82
N VAL A 136 19.04 -11.07 -3.74
CA VAL A 136 19.96 -10.99 -4.87
C VAL A 136 20.82 -12.26 -5.06
N THR A 137 20.48 -13.36 -4.39
CA THR A 137 21.19 -14.63 -4.55
C THR A 137 20.87 -15.36 -5.87
N GLY A 138 19.74 -15.03 -6.51
CA GLY A 138 19.35 -15.64 -7.81
C GLY A 138 18.91 -17.09 -7.74
N GLY A 139 18.80 -17.68 -6.55
CA GLY A 139 18.34 -19.04 -6.33
C GLY A 139 16.81 -19.15 -6.27
N SER A 140 16.29 -20.38 -6.25
CA SER A 140 14.84 -20.66 -6.09
C SER A 140 14.26 -20.15 -4.77
N SER A 141 15.08 -19.79 -3.81
CA SER A 141 14.70 -19.24 -2.50
C SER A 141 14.76 -17.71 -2.45
N SER A 142 15.33 -17.08 -3.49
CA SER A 142 15.46 -15.63 -3.58
C SER A 142 14.16 -14.97 -3.99
N PHE A 143 13.92 -13.78 -3.50
CA PHE A 143 12.78 -12.95 -3.91
C PHE A 143 12.91 -12.61 -5.41
N GLY A 144 12.00 -13.14 -6.23
CA GLY A 144 12.03 -12.91 -7.68
C GLY A 144 13.03 -13.75 -8.48
N GLY A 145 13.70 -14.73 -7.89
CA GLY A 145 14.70 -15.55 -8.56
C GLY A 145 14.14 -16.41 -9.70
N THR A 146 14.96 -16.61 -10.75
CA THR A 146 14.66 -17.32 -12.01
C THR A 146 14.45 -18.83 -11.84
N GLY A 147 13.73 -19.30 -10.91
CA GLY A 147 13.50 -20.76 -10.73
C GLY A 147 12.34 -21.06 -9.82
N SER A 148 11.81 -20.06 -9.17
CA SER A 148 10.65 -20.16 -8.31
C SER A 148 9.67 -19.04 -8.63
N SER A 149 8.44 -19.25 -8.27
CA SER A 149 7.34 -18.33 -8.48
C SER A 149 7.77 -16.86 -8.39
N SER A 150 7.66 -16.17 -9.51
CA SER A 150 7.85 -14.70 -9.60
C SER A 150 7.28 -14.03 -8.37
N SER A 151 8.05 -13.21 -7.67
CA SER A 151 7.54 -12.51 -6.52
C SER A 151 6.49 -11.51 -6.94
N ILE A 152 5.30 -11.71 -6.42
CA ILE A 152 4.13 -10.90 -6.77
C ILE A 152 3.90 -9.87 -5.69
N LEU A 153 4.08 -8.61 -6.04
CA LEU A 153 3.70 -7.50 -5.18
C LEU A 153 2.25 -7.10 -5.48
N HIS A 154 1.37 -7.22 -4.49
CA HIS A 154 -0.04 -6.85 -4.65
C HIS A 154 -0.22 -5.35 -4.42
N ILE A 155 -0.54 -4.62 -5.50
CA ILE A 155 -0.65 -3.15 -5.55
C ILE A 155 -2.05 -2.67 -5.93
N GLY A 156 -3.07 -3.52 -5.82
CA GLY A 156 -4.48 -3.19 -6.09
C GLY A 156 -5.38 -3.43 -4.90
N ALA A 157 -6.60 -2.91 -4.96
CA ALA A 157 -7.63 -3.14 -3.94
C ALA A 157 -8.44 -4.42 -4.18
N ASN A 158 -8.37 -4.99 -5.38
CA ASN A 158 -9.17 -6.13 -5.83
C ASN A 158 -8.25 -7.35 -6.10
N ASN A 159 -8.84 -8.45 -6.52
CA ASN A 159 -8.11 -9.66 -6.92
C ASN A 159 -8.19 -9.87 -8.45
N VAL A 160 -7.70 -8.89 -9.22
CA VAL A 160 -7.61 -9.02 -10.67
C VAL A 160 -6.17 -9.32 -11.05
N ALA A 161 -5.92 -10.57 -11.47
CA ALA A 161 -4.59 -10.99 -11.89
C ALA A 161 -4.07 -10.12 -13.05
N GLY A 162 -2.83 -9.65 -12.93
CA GLY A 162 -2.18 -8.82 -13.94
C GLY A 162 -2.46 -7.32 -13.86
N THR A 163 -3.53 -6.90 -13.17
CA THR A 163 -3.85 -5.47 -12.97
C THR A 163 -3.49 -5.03 -11.56
N ASP A 164 -3.88 -5.82 -10.56
CA ASP A 164 -3.68 -5.51 -9.14
C ASP A 164 -2.37 -6.09 -8.59
N SER A 165 -1.60 -6.77 -9.43
CA SER A 165 -0.35 -7.40 -9.06
C SER A 165 0.79 -6.97 -9.99
N LEU A 166 1.94 -6.63 -9.42
CA LEU A 166 3.19 -6.38 -10.13
C LEU A 166 4.13 -7.55 -9.86
N THR A 167 4.53 -8.21 -10.93
CA THR A 167 5.56 -9.24 -10.86
C THR A 167 6.92 -8.55 -10.85
N LEU A 168 7.71 -8.80 -9.81
CA LEU A 168 9.09 -8.37 -9.69
C LEU A 168 10.00 -9.54 -10.00
N GLN A 169 11.02 -9.30 -10.82
CA GLN A 169 12.09 -10.24 -11.09
C GLN A 169 13.41 -9.54 -10.82
N ILE A 170 14.22 -10.10 -9.93
CA ILE A 170 15.54 -9.60 -9.57
C ILE A 170 16.53 -10.68 -9.91
N ASP A 171 17.45 -10.37 -10.79
CA ASP A 171 18.51 -11.30 -11.17
C ASP A 171 19.54 -11.39 -10.03
N GLY A 172 20.16 -12.58 -9.88
CA GLY A 172 21.18 -12.80 -8.87
C GLY A 172 22.48 -12.09 -9.22
N ILE A 173 23.16 -11.60 -8.18
CA ILE A 173 24.48 -10.98 -8.27
C ILE A 173 25.58 -11.80 -7.60
N THR A 174 25.31 -13.07 -7.21
CA THR A 174 26.35 -13.97 -6.74
C THR A 174 27.42 -14.16 -7.81
N ALA A 175 28.66 -14.43 -7.42
CA ALA A 175 29.76 -14.68 -8.36
C ALA A 175 29.43 -15.78 -9.36
N GLY A 176 28.64 -16.78 -8.96
CA GLY A 176 28.10 -17.81 -9.82
C GLY A 176 27.06 -17.31 -10.82
N ALA A 177 26.13 -16.47 -10.39
CA ALA A 177 25.06 -15.94 -11.24
C ALA A 177 25.58 -14.97 -12.31
N ILE A 178 26.58 -14.16 -11.97
CA ILE A 178 27.23 -13.22 -12.90
C ILE A 178 28.36 -13.84 -13.72
N GLY A 179 28.62 -15.17 -13.56
CA GLY A 179 29.55 -15.92 -14.39
C GLY A 179 31.03 -15.82 -14.02
N ILE A 180 31.36 -15.32 -12.82
CA ILE A 180 32.76 -15.26 -12.32
C ILE A 180 33.18 -16.59 -11.69
N THR A 181 32.27 -17.27 -10.99
CA THR A 181 32.48 -18.63 -10.46
C THR A 181 31.38 -19.56 -10.95
N GLY A 182 31.73 -20.79 -11.28
CA GLY A 182 30.72 -21.80 -11.67
C GLY A 182 30.79 -22.18 -13.15
N GLY A 183 31.02 -23.45 -13.43
CA GLY A 183 31.28 -24.05 -14.74
C GLY A 183 32.76 -24.44 -14.89
N ALA A 184 33.23 -24.63 -16.09
CA ALA A 184 34.58 -25.12 -16.36
C ALA A 184 35.71 -24.09 -16.10
N THR A 185 35.40 -22.88 -15.67
CA THR A 185 36.39 -21.80 -15.47
C THR A 185 36.17 -21.05 -14.18
N ASN A 186 36.87 -21.40 -13.12
CA ASN A 186 37.15 -20.47 -12.06
C ASN A 186 37.97 -19.32 -12.64
N VAL A 187 37.40 -18.12 -12.70
CA VAL A 187 38.07 -16.94 -13.19
C VAL A 187 39.14 -16.55 -12.16
N GLY A 188 40.42 -16.69 -12.54
CA GLY A 188 41.56 -16.31 -11.71
C GLY A 188 42.52 -15.43 -12.50
N VAL A 189 43.44 -14.79 -11.80
CA VAL A 189 44.45 -13.90 -12.43
C VAL A 189 45.87 -14.39 -12.18
N SER A 190 46.04 -15.68 -11.90
CA SER A 190 47.34 -16.32 -11.59
C SER A 190 48.29 -16.43 -12.80
N THR A 191 47.77 -16.34 -14.03
CA THR A 191 48.56 -16.35 -15.26
C THR A 191 48.14 -15.22 -16.20
N GLN A 192 49.02 -14.78 -17.09
CA GLN A 192 48.69 -13.75 -18.07
C GLN A 192 47.48 -14.13 -18.95
N ALA A 193 47.44 -15.38 -19.43
CA ALA A 193 46.33 -15.85 -20.25
C ALA A 193 44.99 -15.88 -19.50
N SER A 194 45.00 -16.31 -18.21
CA SER A 194 43.81 -16.27 -17.38
C SER A 194 43.36 -14.85 -17.08
N SER A 195 44.31 -13.92 -16.87
CA SER A 195 44.00 -12.51 -16.61
C SER A 195 43.32 -11.85 -17.83
N LEU A 196 43.77 -12.12 -19.04
CA LEU A 196 43.13 -11.64 -20.26
C LEU A 196 41.71 -12.21 -20.44
N ALA A 197 41.47 -13.47 -20.10
CA ALA A 197 40.15 -14.07 -20.11
C ALA A 197 39.28 -13.47 -19.01
N ALA A 198 39.85 -13.22 -17.82
CA ALA A 198 39.17 -12.60 -16.69
C ALA A 198 38.58 -11.22 -17.02
N ILE A 199 39.32 -10.40 -17.78
CA ILE A 199 38.83 -9.08 -18.20
C ILE A 199 37.49 -9.19 -18.95
N GLY A 200 37.39 -10.12 -19.90
CA GLY A 200 36.19 -10.33 -20.71
C GLY A 200 34.99 -10.83 -19.86
N THR A 201 35.26 -11.74 -18.92
CA THR A 201 34.22 -12.25 -18.03
C THR A 201 33.74 -11.18 -17.02
N ILE A 202 34.64 -10.36 -16.49
CA ILE A 202 34.28 -9.25 -15.60
C ILE A 202 33.48 -8.19 -16.35
N ASP A 203 33.83 -7.84 -17.60
CA ASP A 203 33.08 -6.90 -18.42
C ASP A 203 31.64 -7.42 -18.68
N THR A 204 31.46 -8.72 -18.86
CA THR A 204 30.15 -9.36 -18.94
C THR A 204 29.39 -9.27 -17.60
N ALA A 205 30.07 -9.55 -16.48
CA ALA A 205 29.49 -9.44 -15.14
C ALA A 205 29.04 -8.01 -14.82
N ILE A 206 29.87 -7.00 -15.14
CA ILE A 206 29.50 -5.58 -14.98
C ILE A 206 28.24 -5.26 -15.81
N THR A 207 28.15 -5.78 -17.03
CA THR A 207 26.96 -5.59 -17.87
C THR A 207 25.73 -6.24 -17.24
N SER A 208 25.84 -7.43 -16.67
CA SER A 208 24.74 -8.12 -16.00
C SER A 208 24.25 -7.35 -14.77
N VAL A 209 25.16 -6.87 -13.93
CA VAL A 209 24.81 -6.04 -12.77
C VAL A 209 24.14 -4.72 -13.19
N ASN A 210 24.65 -4.08 -14.26
CA ASN A 210 24.03 -2.85 -14.78
C ASN A 210 22.62 -3.10 -15.36
N ASN A 211 22.38 -4.24 -16.03
CA ASN A 211 21.06 -4.63 -16.50
C ASN A 211 20.09 -4.80 -15.30
N MET A 212 20.52 -5.55 -14.29
CA MET A 212 19.72 -5.72 -13.06
C MET A 212 19.38 -4.36 -12.41
N ARG A 213 20.35 -3.44 -12.30
CA ARG A 213 20.11 -2.09 -11.78
C ARG A 213 19.13 -1.29 -12.64
N SER A 214 19.20 -1.42 -13.95
CA SER A 214 18.26 -0.80 -14.89
C SER A 214 16.84 -1.32 -14.68
N ASP A 215 16.67 -2.63 -14.47
CA ASP A 215 15.37 -3.25 -14.22
C ASP A 215 14.82 -2.82 -12.86
N VAL A 216 15.65 -2.79 -11.82
CA VAL A 216 15.27 -2.26 -10.49
C VAL A 216 14.81 -0.80 -10.59
N GLY A 217 15.55 0.06 -11.30
CA GLY A 217 15.18 1.44 -11.55
C GLY A 217 13.84 1.57 -12.30
N ALA A 218 13.61 0.69 -13.29
CA ALA A 218 12.33 0.66 -14.01
C ALA A 218 11.16 0.23 -13.10
N TYR A 219 11.37 -0.74 -12.20
CA TYR A 219 10.35 -1.14 -11.22
C TYR A 219 10.06 -0.03 -10.22
N VAL A 220 11.08 0.68 -9.71
CA VAL A 220 10.88 1.81 -8.79
C VAL A 220 10.02 2.89 -9.45
N ASN A 221 10.35 3.30 -10.69
CA ASN A 221 9.55 4.27 -11.44
C ASN A 221 8.10 3.81 -11.64
N ARG A 222 7.89 2.52 -11.96
CA ARG A 222 6.54 1.95 -12.11
C ARG A 222 5.75 1.97 -10.81
N LEU A 223 6.41 1.66 -9.68
CA LEU A 223 5.79 1.70 -8.35
C LEU A 223 5.45 3.13 -7.93
N GLU A 224 6.29 4.12 -8.23
CA GLU A 224 6.00 5.54 -7.98
C GLU A 224 4.76 6.01 -8.76
N HIS A 225 4.67 5.65 -10.04
CA HIS A 225 3.46 5.93 -10.82
C HIS A 225 2.22 5.21 -10.28
N ALA A 226 2.36 3.96 -9.82
CA ALA A 226 1.29 3.22 -9.19
C ALA A 226 0.84 3.89 -7.88
N ILE A 227 1.77 4.33 -7.02
CA ILE A 227 1.48 5.06 -5.78
C ILE A 227 0.69 6.33 -6.05
N ASN A 228 1.10 7.12 -7.05
CA ASN A 228 0.41 8.35 -7.44
C ASN A 228 -1.02 8.05 -7.94
N ASN A 229 -1.20 7.01 -8.73
CA ASN A 229 -2.51 6.58 -9.20
C ASN A 229 -3.39 6.08 -8.04
N LEU A 230 -2.86 5.22 -7.17
CA LEU A 230 -3.56 4.70 -5.99
C LEU A 230 -4.00 5.83 -5.06
N SER A 231 -3.15 6.84 -4.85
CA SER A 231 -3.47 8.02 -4.04
C SER A 231 -4.63 8.83 -4.64
N ASN A 232 -4.63 9.03 -5.96
CA ASN A 232 -5.72 9.72 -6.64
C ASN A 232 -7.02 8.91 -6.58
N GLN A 233 -6.96 7.60 -6.74
CA GLN A 233 -8.13 6.72 -6.63
C GLN A 233 -8.66 6.70 -5.19
N GLU A 234 -7.78 6.59 -4.18
CA GLU A 234 -8.14 6.65 -2.76
C GLU A 234 -8.88 7.94 -2.45
N PHE A 235 -8.35 9.09 -2.86
CA PHE A 235 -8.98 10.40 -2.65
C PHE A 235 -10.35 10.52 -3.32
N ASN A 236 -10.47 10.15 -4.60
CA ASN A 236 -11.72 10.24 -5.33
C ASN A 236 -12.79 9.27 -4.77
N THR A 237 -12.37 8.07 -4.36
CA THR A 237 -13.28 7.08 -3.76
C THR A 237 -13.75 7.54 -2.39
N GLN A 238 -12.88 8.15 -1.59
CA GLN A 238 -13.23 8.73 -0.30
C GLN A 238 -14.16 9.93 -0.44
N ASP A 239 -13.95 10.81 -1.44
CA ASP A 239 -14.88 11.91 -1.75
C ASP A 239 -16.26 11.38 -2.16
N ALA A 240 -16.31 10.31 -2.94
CA ALA A 240 -17.56 9.66 -3.31
C ALA A 240 -18.27 9.03 -2.09
N GLU A 241 -17.54 8.38 -1.18
CA GLU A 241 -18.08 7.85 0.09
C GLU A 241 -18.64 8.99 0.93
N SER A 242 -17.89 10.08 1.10
CA SER A 242 -18.27 11.27 1.87
C SER A 242 -19.61 11.86 1.37
N ARG A 243 -19.74 12.03 0.06
CA ARG A 243 -21.01 12.54 -0.54
C ARG A 243 -22.22 11.64 -0.28
N ILE A 244 -22.02 10.34 -0.12
CA ILE A 244 -23.11 9.41 0.17
C ILE A 244 -23.42 9.41 1.66
N ARG A 245 -22.42 9.38 2.52
CA ARG A 245 -22.55 9.05 3.92
C ARG A 245 -22.50 10.24 4.87
N ASP A 246 -21.78 11.32 4.55
CA ASP A 246 -21.60 12.44 5.45
C ASP A 246 -22.84 13.33 5.50
N VAL A 247 -23.06 13.94 6.66
CA VAL A 247 -24.16 14.86 6.89
C VAL A 247 -23.75 16.31 6.56
N ASP A 248 -24.64 17.03 5.89
CA ASP A 248 -24.55 18.50 5.84
C ASP A 248 -25.02 19.09 7.18
N PHE A 249 -24.06 19.52 7.98
CA PHE A 249 -24.30 20.09 9.30
C PHE A 249 -25.22 21.31 9.27
N ALA A 250 -25.14 22.16 8.25
CA ALA A 250 -25.97 23.36 8.15
C ALA A 250 -27.44 22.99 7.95
N THR A 251 -27.69 22.08 7.05
CA THR A 251 -29.04 21.59 6.74
C THR A 251 -29.62 20.80 7.91
N GLU A 252 -28.86 19.88 8.49
CA GLU A 252 -29.36 19.03 9.58
C GLU A 252 -29.53 19.81 10.90
N SER A 253 -28.69 20.81 11.21
CA SER A 253 -28.88 21.71 12.35
C SER A 253 -30.17 22.53 12.23
N THR A 254 -30.50 22.98 11.03
CA THR A 254 -31.75 23.69 10.75
C THR A 254 -32.97 22.77 10.98
N GLN A 255 -32.87 21.51 10.49
CA GLN A 255 -33.89 20.49 10.72
C GLN A 255 -34.05 20.15 12.21
N PHE A 256 -32.94 19.99 12.94
CA PHE A 256 -32.96 19.77 14.39
C PHE A 256 -33.64 20.90 15.15
N THR A 257 -33.24 22.16 14.86
CA THR A 257 -33.85 23.34 15.51
C THR A 257 -35.34 23.45 15.22
N LYS A 258 -35.75 23.22 13.97
CA LYS A 258 -37.17 23.19 13.56
C LYS A 258 -37.93 22.09 14.33
N ALA A 259 -37.39 20.89 14.41
CA ALA A 259 -38.03 19.80 15.12
C ALA A 259 -38.09 20.06 16.62
N GLN A 260 -37.10 20.71 17.24
CA GLN A 260 -37.10 21.12 18.62
C GLN A 260 -38.18 22.15 18.92
N ILE A 261 -38.33 23.17 18.05
CA ILE A 261 -39.41 24.18 18.18
C ILE A 261 -40.79 23.53 18.06
N LEU A 262 -40.94 22.60 17.07
CA LEU A 262 -42.18 21.86 16.88
C LEU A 262 -42.50 20.96 18.08
N SER A 263 -41.53 20.33 18.72
CA SER A 263 -41.70 19.55 19.93
C SER A 263 -42.21 20.41 21.10
N GLN A 264 -41.62 21.60 21.25
CA GLN A 264 -42.02 22.56 22.27
C GLN A 264 -43.44 23.11 22.02
N SER A 265 -43.78 23.38 20.75
CA SER A 265 -45.12 23.78 20.36
C SER A 265 -46.15 22.66 20.57
N ALA A 266 -45.80 21.41 20.24
CA ALA A 266 -46.67 20.24 20.41
C ALA A 266 -46.96 19.97 21.90
N THR A 267 -46.00 20.15 22.81
CA THR A 267 -46.25 20.05 24.25
C THR A 267 -47.20 21.11 24.74
N SER A 268 -47.07 22.36 24.28
CA SER A 268 -47.99 23.43 24.60
C SER A 268 -49.43 23.18 24.09
N MET A 269 -49.52 22.72 22.85
CA MET A 269 -50.82 22.32 22.23
C MET A 269 -51.47 21.13 22.92
N LEU A 270 -50.68 20.16 23.40
CA LEU A 270 -51.17 19.02 24.15
C LEU A 270 -51.77 19.47 25.49
N SER A 271 -51.11 20.40 26.20
CA SER A 271 -51.60 21.01 27.39
C SER A 271 -52.93 21.72 27.13
N GLN A 272 -53.02 22.51 26.06
CA GLN A 272 -54.27 23.22 25.69
C GLN A 272 -55.39 22.25 25.30
N ALA A 273 -55.05 21.17 24.54
CA ALA A 273 -56.04 20.16 24.15
C ALA A 273 -56.60 19.37 25.35
N ASN A 274 -55.83 19.23 26.42
CA ASN A 274 -56.27 18.62 27.67
C ASN A 274 -57.09 19.58 28.55
N ALA A 275 -56.89 20.90 28.47
CA ALA A 275 -57.65 21.88 29.22
C ALA A 275 -59.10 22.06 28.72
N VAL A 276 -59.35 21.86 27.42
CA VAL A 276 -60.70 22.02 26.81
C VAL A 276 -61.77 21.10 27.43
N PRO A 277 -61.55 19.79 27.67
CA PRO A 277 -62.51 18.93 28.36
C PRO A 277 -62.71 19.29 29.87
N GLN A 278 -61.61 19.76 30.51
CA GLN A 278 -61.68 20.17 31.93
C GLN A 278 -62.55 21.38 32.13
N GLY A 279 -62.49 22.36 31.22
CA GLY A 279 -63.39 23.52 31.26
C GLY A 279 -64.86 23.14 31.07
N ALA A 280 -65.20 22.09 30.36
CA ALA A 280 -66.52 21.56 30.21
C ALA A 280 -67.05 20.85 31.47
N LEU A 281 -66.17 20.16 32.21
CA LEU A 281 -66.46 19.49 33.48
C LEU A 281 -66.72 20.52 34.61
N GLY A 282 -66.20 21.74 34.55
CA GLY A 282 -66.43 22.82 35.49
C GLY A 282 -67.73 23.58 35.27
N LEU A 283 -68.47 23.27 34.20
CA LEU A 283 -69.76 23.84 33.84
C LEU A 283 -70.96 22.91 34.22
N ILE A 284 -70.66 21.69 34.61
CA ILE A 284 -71.65 20.70 35.14
C ILE A 284 -71.52 20.62 36.65
#